data_06a902d89e264f4b5ea6628b2d4549ea
#
_entry.id   06a902d89e264f4b5ea6628b2d4549ea
#
_cell.length_a   1.000
_cell.length_b   1.000
_cell.length_c   1.000
_cell.angle_alpha   90.00
_cell.angle_beta   90.00
_cell.angle_gamma   90.00
#
_symmetry.space_group_name_H-M   'P 1'
#
loop_
_entity.id
_entity.type
_entity.pdbx_description
1 polymer ?
#
loop_
_entity_poly.entity_id
_entity_poly.type
_entity_poly.pdbx_seq_one_letter_code
_entity_poly.pdbx_strand_id
1 'polypeptide(L)'
;MDYFQEYESTFKTLHSYGFLKIANNNMERFTYINNAYIKIMENYLINESDDDFLIGTVLDNLVYYTLGNNTSTLKYYLDSLIKFLADEDEGYEINLELITKGILANIVINPTDSVSMIMSYQMEYKMNENIFKTISKAKFYSLFSLKLSLLAFFNIYHLKGNFNAMYLNDFLKEMIVQNVNYILELPKATKKRDDLLNSDYNDEEYDEEDYDDFEGMGKSLVIHEEDTTRSIIDNINIFAKVNEFFSSLNEQDMKIIEECCDAGVITNLKGFLSVLQG
;
A
#
# COMPACT_ATOMS: atom_id res chain seq x y z
N MET A 1 -24.73 -7.61 -7.28
CA MET A 1 -23.62 -6.78 -7.76
C MET A 1 -23.69 -5.37 -7.15
N ASP A 2 -24.84 -4.73 -7.27
CA ASP A 2 -25.07 -3.36 -6.77
C ASP A 2 -24.82 -3.18 -5.25
N TYR A 3 -25.05 -4.24 -4.46
CA TYR A 3 -24.83 -4.18 -3.01
C TYR A 3 -23.36 -4.03 -2.58
N PHE A 4 -22.41 -4.49 -3.37
CA PHE A 4 -21.00 -4.39 -3.00
C PHE A 4 -20.51 -2.95 -3.12
N GLN A 5 -20.87 -2.26 -4.20
CA GLN A 5 -20.54 -0.86 -4.42
C GLN A 5 -21.23 0.06 -3.39
N GLU A 6 -22.50 -0.19 -3.10
CA GLU A 6 -23.30 0.62 -2.16
C GLU A 6 -22.77 0.53 -0.71
N TYR A 7 -22.09 -0.57 -0.35
CA TYR A 7 -21.60 -0.81 1.00
C TYR A 7 -20.08 -0.88 1.10
N GLU A 8 -19.36 -0.42 0.11
CA GLU A 8 -17.89 -0.53 0.02
C GLU A 8 -17.17 0.06 1.25
N SER A 9 -17.48 1.30 1.63
CA SER A 9 -16.89 1.96 2.80
C SER A 9 -17.24 1.23 4.11
N THR A 10 -18.43 0.65 4.18
CA THR A 10 -18.88 -0.17 5.31
C THR A 10 -18.08 -1.46 5.38
N PHE A 11 -17.82 -2.11 4.24
CA PHE A 11 -16.96 -3.30 4.18
C PHE A 11 -15.52 -2.98 4.57
N LYS A 12 -14.93 -1.90 4.06
CA LYS A 12 -13.59 -1.44 4.45
C LYS A 12 -13.49 -1.22 5.96
N THR A 13 -14.45 -0.51 6.54
CA THR A 13 -14.50 -0.25 7.98
C THR A 13 -14.68 -1.53 8.80
N LEU A 14 -15.57 -2.42 8.37
CA LEU A 14 -15.76 -3.72 9.01
C LEU A 14 -14.47 -4.56 8.97
N HIS A 15 -13.78 -4.59 7.84
CA HIS A 15 -12.53 -5.34 7.69
C HIS A 15 -11.40 -4.77 8.53
N SER A 16 -11.29 -3.44 8.60
CA SER A 16 -10.21 -2.77 9.35
C SER A 16 -10.36 -2.86 10.86
N TYR A 17 -11.59 -2.80 11.38
CA TYR A 17 -11.85 -2.65 12.82
C TYR A 17 -12.89 -3.60 13.41
N GLY A 18 -13.88 -3.98 12.61
CA GLY A 18 -15.08 -4.65 13.13
C GLY A 18 -14.91 -6.15 13.27
N PHE A 19 -14.28 -6.78 12.30
CA PHE A 19 -14.18 -8.24 12.24
C PHE A 19 -13.39 -8.83 13.39
N LEU A 20 -12.27 -8.21 13.77
CA LEU A 20 -11.46 -8.68 14.91
C LEU A 20 -12.24 -8.63 16.22
N LYS A 21 -13.09 -7.62 16.43
CA LYS A 21 -13.96 -7.54 17.62
C LYS A 21 -15.10 -8.56 17.60
N ILE A 22 -15.68 -8.80 16.43
CA ILE A 22 -16.77 -9.77 16.25
C ILE A 22 -16.23 -11.20 16.33
N ALA A 23 -15.03 -11.45 15.78
CA ALA A 23 -14.35 -12.75 15.81
C ALA A 23 -14.05 -13.23 17.23
N ASN A 24 -13.65 -12.32 18.12
CA ASN A 24 -13.37 -12.67 19.52
C ASN A 24 -14.61 -13.20 20.28
N ASN A 25 -15.81 -12.96 19.77
CA ASN A 25 -17.06 -13.37 20.40
C ASN A 25 -17.77 -14.53 19.69
N ASN A 26 -17.45 -14.84 18.43
CA ASN A 26 -18.07 -15.94 17.68
C ASN A 26 -17.25 -16.37 16.44
N MET A 27 -16.27 -17.22 16.68
CA MET A 27 -15.32 -17.70 15.67
C MET A 27 -15.98 -18.43 14.50
N GLU A 28 -17.02 -19.20 14.73
CA GLU A 28 -17.72 -19.97 13.69
C GLU A 28 -18.42 -19.03 12.68
N ARG A 29 -19.09 -18.01 13.21
CA ARG A 29 -19.78 -17.00 12.40
C ARG A 29 -18.78 -16.14 11.61
N PHE A 30 -17.67 -15.80 12.24
CA PHE A 30 -16.57 -15.10 11.57
C PHE A 30 -16.01 -15.93 10.42
N THR A 31 -15.70 -17.20 10.64
CA THR A 31 -15.17 -18.11 9.62
C THR A 31 -16.14 -18.24 8.44
N TYR A 32 -17.43 -18.33 8.68
CA TYR A 32 -18.44 -18.40 7.63
C TYR A 32 -18.47 -17.12 6.77
N ILE A 33 -18.52 -15.95 7.39
CA ILE A 33 -18.55 -14.65 6.69
C ILE A 33 -17.24 -14.45 5.93
N ASN A 34 -16.11 -14.77 6.56
CA ASN A 34 -14.79 -14.68 5.96
C ASN A 34 -14.67 -15.55 4.70
N ASN A 35 -15.11 -16.80 4.76
CA ASN A 35 -15.08 -17.70 3.62
C ASN A 35 -16.03 -17.25 2.50
N ALA A 36 -17.18 -16.69 2.84
CA ALA A 36 -18.09 -16.13 1.85
C ALA A 36 -17.48 -14.92 1.14
N TYR A 37 -16.83 -14.04 1.90
CA TYR A 37 -16.13 -12.87 1.37
C TYR A 37 -14.98 -13.28 0.45
N ILE A 38 -14.10 -14.19 0.87
CA ILE A 38 -13.02 -14.72 0.03
C ILE A 38 -13.56 -15.30 -1.28
N LYS A 39 -14.64 -16.06 -1.24
CA LYS A 39 -15.24 -16.62 -2.46
C LYS A 39 -15.79 -15.53 -3.40
N ILE A 40 -16.37 -14.47 -2.85
CA ILE A 40 -16.80 -13.33 -3.65
C ILE A 40 -15.59 -12.71 -4.34
N MET A 41 -14.51 -12.43 -3.60
CA MET A 41 -13.29 -11.87 -4.13
C MET A 41 -12.64 -12.76 -5.19
N GLU A 42 -12.54 -14.07 -4.93
CA GLU A 42 -12.04 -15.05 -5.91
C GLU A 42 -12.84 -15.02 -7.21
N ASN A 43 -14.17 -15.00 -7.13
CA ASN A 43 -15.03 -14.98 -8.31
C ASN A 43 -14.84 -13.70 -9.14
N TYR A 44 -14.65 -12.54 -8.50
CA TYR A 44 -14.45 -11.29 -9.23
C TYR A 44 -13.05 -11.16 -9.85
N LEU A 45 -12.02 -11.64 -9.16
CA LEU A 45 -10.64 -11.56 -9.65
C LEU A 45 -10.30 -12.67 -10.66
N ILE A 46 -10.93 -13.86 -10.53
CA ILE A 46 -10.61 -15.03 -11.37
C ILE A 46 -11.53 -15.14 -12.60
N ASN A 47 -12.80 -14.78 -12.46
CA ASN A 47 -13.80 -14.99 -13.50
C ASN A 47 -13.96 -13.81 -14.49
N GLU A 48 -12.87 -13.11 -14.78
CA GLU A 48 -12.80 -12.11 -15.88
C GLU A 48 -14.00 -11.16 -15.92
N SER A 49 -14.11 -10.31 -14.91
CA SER A 49 -14.97 -9.14 -15.04
C SER A 49 -14.27 -8.15 -15.97
N ASP A 50 -14.90 -7.82 -17.11
CA ASP A 50 -14.44 -6.72 -17.97
C ASP A 50 -14.69 -5.33 -17.34
N ASP A 51 -15.07 -5.30 -16.06
CA ASP A 51 -15.40 -4.08 -15.32
C ASP A 51 -14.21 -3.68 -14.43
N ASP A 52 -13.35 -2.83 -14.94
CA ASP A 52 -12.15 -2.32 -14.26
C ASP A 52 -12.48 -1.61 -12.94
N PHE A 53 -13.62 -0.94 -12.85
CA PHE A 53 -14.06 -0.28 -11.64
C PHE A 53 -14.35 -1.31 -10.53
N LEU A 54 -15.00 -2.40 -10.88
CA LEU A 54 -15.31 -3.47 -9.93
C LEU A 54 -14.04 -4.18 -9.45
N ILE A 55 -13.09 -4.44 -10.36
CA ILE A 55 -11.78 -4.99 -10.01
C ILE A 55 -11.06 -4.05 -9.04
N GLY A 56 -11.04 -2.75 -9.32
CA GLY A 56 -10.48 -1.73 -8.45
C GLY A 56 -11.06 -1.77 -7.04
N THR A 57 -12.40 -1.79 -6.94
CA THR A 57 -13.12 -1.88 -5.67
C THR A 57 -12.75 -3.15 -4.88
N VAL A 58 -12.65 -4.28 -5.56
CA VAL A 58 -12.28 -5.56 -4.95
C VAL A 58 -10.84 -5.52 -4.42
N LEU A 59 -9.89 -5.02 -5.23
CA LEU A 59 -8.49 -4.90 -4.85
C LEU A 59 -8.31 -3.99 -3.63
N ASP A 60 -8.97 -2.84 -3.61
CA ASP A 60 -8.88 -1.92 -2.50
C ASP A 60 -9.43 -2.53 -1.20
N ASN A 61 -10.57 -3.19 -1.27
CA ASN A 61 -11.11 -3.92 -0.11
C ASN A 61 -10.15 -5.03 0.39
N LEU A 62 -9.44 -5.72 -0.50
CA LEU A 62 -8.45 -6.72 -0.10
C LEU A 62 -7.28 -6.13 0.69
N VAL A 63 -6.88 -4.88 0.43
CA VAL A 63 -5.85 -4.18 1.23
C VAL A 63 -6.27 -4.12 2.70
N TYR A 64 -7.46 -3.58 2.96
CA TYR A 64 -7.98 -3.44 4.33
C TYR A 64 -8.27 -4.80 4.97
N TYR A 65 -8.80 -5.74 4.20
CA TYR A 65 -9.02 -7.11 4.67
C TYR A 65 -7.69 -7.78 5.10
N THR A 66 -6.66 -7.67 4.27
CA THR A 66 -5.32 -8.20 4.55
C THR A 66 -4.77 -7.66 5.86
N LEU A 67 -4.78 -6.34 6.01
CA LEU A 67 -4.28 -5.67 7.21
C LEU A 67 -5.12 -5.98 8.45
N GLY A 68 -6.45 -5.91 8.33
CA GLY A 68 -7.37 -6.06 9.46
C GLY A 68 -7.46 -7.47 10.02
N ASN A 69 -7.34 -8.49 9.17
CA ASN A 69 -7.48 -9.89 9.55
C ASN A 69 -6.15 -10.63 9.67
N ASN A 70 -5.04 -9.97 9.36
CA ASN A 70 -3.71 -10.58 9.38
C ASN A 70 -3.63 -11.85 8.51
N THR A 71 -4.40 -11.85 7.40
CA THR A 71 -4.57 -12.99 6.50
C THR A 71 -3.89 -12.69 5.18
N SER A 72 -3.05 -13.61 4.71
CA SER A 72 -2.38 -13.44 3.42
C SER A 72 -3.38 -13.56 2.25
N THR A 73 -3.41 -12.52 1.43
CA THR A 73 -4.18 -12.45 0.19
C THR A 73 -3.27 -12.31 -1.04
N LEU A 74 -1.97 -12.51 -0.84
CA LEU A 74 -0.92 -12.23 -1.81
C LEU A 74 -1.16 -12.91 -3.17
N LYS A 75 -1.71 -14.13 -3.16
CA LYS A 75 -2.00 -14.87 -4.39
C LYS A 75 -2.93 -14.08 -5.33
N TYR A 76 -3.99 -13.49 -4.79
CA TYR A 76 -4.96 -12.73 -5.60
C TYR A 76 -4.31 -11.50 -6.24
N TYR A 77 -3.48 -10.78 -5.47
CA TYR A 77 -2.76 -9.63 -5.99
C TYR A 77 -1.72 -10.00 -7.04
N LEU A 78 -1.03 -11.13 -6.86
CA LEU A 78 -0.06 -11.62 -7.85
C LEU A 78 -0.75 -12.09 -9.13
N ASP A 79 -1.87 -12.80 -9.03
CA ASP A 79 -2.65 -13.21 -10.20
C ASP A 79 -3.18 -11.97 -10.97
N SER A 80 -3.64 -10.93 -10.26
CA SER A 80 -4.06 -9.66 -10.87
C SER A 80 -2.89 -8.92 -11.51
N LEU A 81 -1.72 -8.87 -10.83
CA LEU A 81 -0.52 -8.27 -11.40
C LEU A 81 -0.05 -8.98 -12.67
N ILE A 82 -0.13 -10.31 -12.70
CA ILE A 82 0.23 -11.10 -13.89
C ILE A 82 -0.72 -10.82 -15.05
N LYS A 83 -2.03 -10.75 -14.78
CA LYS A 83 -3.03 -10.36 -15.79
C LYS A 83 -2.74 -8.97 -16.32
N PHE A 84 -2.50 -8.02 -15.43
CA PHE A 84 -2.13 -6.64 -15.78
C PHE A 84 -0.88 -6.57 -16.65
N LEU A 85 0.17 -7.34 -16.34
CA LEU A 85 1.41 -7.36 -17.13
C LEU A 85 1.26 -8.09 -18.48
N ALA A 86 0.26 -8.93 -18.62
CA ALA A 86 -0.06 -9.64 -19.87
C ALA A 86 -0.92 -8.80 -20.82
N ASP A 87 -1.61 -7.79 -20.31
CA ASP A 87 -2.48 -6.89 -21.07
C ASP A 87 -1.72 -5.59 -21.34
N GLU A 88 -1.41 -5.32 -22.61
CA GLU A 88 -0.58 -4.18 -23.04
C GLU A 88 -1.37 -2.85 -23.16
N ASP A 89 -2.66 -2.81 -22.82
CA ASP A 89 -3.49 -1.61 -22.92
C ASP A 89 -3.22 -0.58 -21.81
N GLU A 90 -3.08 0.68 -22.21
CA GLU A 90 -2.60 1.82 -21.39
C GLU A 90 -3.56 2.29 -20.25
N GLY A 91 -4.72 1.64 -20.03
CA GLY A 91 -5.76 2.09 -19.10
C GLY A 91 -5.56 1.74 -17.61
N TYR A 92 -4.46 1.11 -17.20
CA TYR A 92 -4.37 0.37 -15.93
C TYR A 92 -3.56 1.03 -14.81
N GLU A 93 -3.24 2.32 -14.84
CA GLU A 93 -2.45 2.98 -13.77
C GLU A 93 -3.09 2.84 -12.37
N ILE A 94 -4.43 2.94 -12.29
CA ILE A 94 -5.18 2.82 -11.03
C ILE A 94 -5.06 1.40 -10.46
N ASN A 95 -5.19 0.40 -11.31
CA ASN A 95 -5.10 -1.00 -10.87
C ASN A 95 -3.68 -1.35 -10.39
N LEU A 96 -2.64 -0.80 -11.02
CA LEU A 96 -1.26 -0.99 -10.56
C LEU A 96 -1.04 -0.46 -9.15
N GLU A 97 -1.59 0.71 -8.83
CA GLU A 97 -1.50 1.28 -7.49
C GLU A 97 -2.18 0.38 -6.45
N LEU A 98 -3.39 -0.07 -6.72
CA LEU A 98 -4.16 -0.95 -5.82
C LEU A 98 -3.52 -2.33 -5.65
N ILE A 99 -3.05 -2.94 -6.74
CA ILE A 99 -2.30 -4.20 -6.70
C ILE A 99 -1.04 -4.03 -5.83
N THR A 100 -0.31 -2.93 -6.04
CA THR A 100 0.90 -2.64 -5.26
C THR A 100 0.58 -2.46 -3.77
N LYS A 101 -0.46 -1.70 -3.41
CA LYS A 101 -0.90 -1.56 -2.02
C LYS A 101 -1.21 -2.92 -1.38
N GLY A 102 -1.89 -3.79 -2.11
CA GLY A 102 -2.18 -5.14 -1.65
C GLY A 102 -0.95 -5.99 -1.39
N ILE A 103 0.02 -5.94 -2.29
CA ILE A 103 1.29 -6.64 -2.11
C ILE A 103 2.05 -6.08 -0.90
N LEU A 104 2.12 -4.75 -0.76
CA LEU A 104 2.75 -4.09 0.38
C LEU A 104 2.03 -4.44 1.70
N ALA A 105 0.70 -4.51 1.71
CA ALA A 105 -0.07 -4.94 2.88
C ALA A 105 0.31 -6.36 3.32
N ASN A 106 0.44 -7.30 2.38
CA ASN A 106 0.92 -8.64 2.67
C ASN A 106 2.35 -8.65 3.23
N ILE A 107 3.25 -7.82 2.69
CA ILE A 107 4.62 -7.68 3.19
C ILE A 107 4.63 -7.08 4.61
N VAL A 108 3.72 -6.18 4.93
CA VAL A 108 3.60 -5.62 6.29
C VAL A 108 3.20 -6.69 7.30
N ILE A 109 2.24 -7.56 6.96
CA ILE A 109 1.73 -8.59 7.89
C ILE A 109 2.61 -9.83 7.98
N ASN A 110 3.22 -10.26 6.86
CA ASN A 110 4.06 -11.44 6.78
C ASN A 110 5.23 -11.25 5.79
N PRO A 111 6.27 -10.51 6.16
CA PRO A 111 7.31 -10.08 5.24
C PRO A 111 8.09 -11.25 4.60
N THR A 112 8.49 -12.24 5.39
CA THR A 112 9.33 -13.35 4.91
C THR A 112 8.62 -14.21 3.87
N ASP A 113 7.41 -14.65 4.18
CA ASP A 113 6.65 -15.53 3.28
C ASP A 113 6.19 -14.75 2.03
N SER A 114 5.81 -13.48 2.21
CA SER A 114 5.39 -12.64 1.09
C SER A 114 6.52 -12.43 0.08
N VAL A 115 7.70 -12.05 0.53
CA VAL A 115 8.83 -11.86 -0.39
C VAL A 115 9.23 -13.18 -1.04
N SER A 116 9.26 -14.29 -0.30
CA SER A 116 9.56 -15.62 -0.84
C SER A 116 8.54 -16.03 -1.91
N MET A 117 7.27 -15.76 -1.70
CA MET A 117 6.20 -16.07 -2.65
C MET A 117 6.33 -15.23 -3.93
N ILE A 118 6.59 -13.92 -3.81
CA ILE A 118 6.82 -13.04 -4.95
C ILE A 118 8.00 -13.55 -5.80
N MET A 119 9.10 -13.94 -5.16
CA MET A 119 10.25 -14.49 -5.87
C MET A 119 9.93 -15.82 -6.57
N SER A 120 9.13 -16.69 -5.95
CA SER A 120 8.69 -17.95 -6.56
C SER A 120 7.85 -17.71 -7.81
N TYR A 121 6.91 -16.78 -7.74
CA TYR A 121 6.10 -16.39 -8.90
C TYR A 121 6.94 -15.81 -10.04
N GLN A 122 7.89 -14.93 -9.73
CA GLN A 122 8.82 -14.39 -10.71
C GLN A 122 9.53 -15.50 -11.51
N MET A 123 9.95 -16.56 -10.83
CA MET A 123 10.63 -17.70 -11.46
C MET A 123 9.66 -18.61 -12.22
N GLU A 124 8.50 -18.89 -11.64
CA GLU A 124 7.50 -19.81 -12.20
C GLU A 124 6.94 -19.29 -13.53
N TYR A 125 6.58 -18.03 -13.57
CA TYR A 125 5.97 -17.40 -14.75
C TYR A 125 7.01 -16.83 -15.74
N LYS A 126 8.31 -16.97 -15.47
CA LYS A 126 9.40 -16.47 -16.34
C LYS A 126 9.17 -15.04 -16.82
N MET A 127 8.67 -14.19 -15.93
CA MET A 127 8.29 -12.83 -16.26
C MET A 127 9.49 -12.06 -16.84
N ASN A 128 9.25 -11.39 -17.96
CA ASN A 128 10.27 -10.59 -18.64
C ASN A 128 10.69 -9.38 -17.80
N GLU A 129 9.76 -8.83 -17.04
CA GLU A 129 10.00 -7.71 -16.13
C GLU A 129 10.00 -8.19 -14.67
N ASN A 130 10.87 -7.61 -13.86
CA ASN A 130 10.93 -7.92 -12.44
C ASN A 130 9.67 -7.36 -11.75
N ILE A 131 8.88 -8.23 -11.08
CA ILE A 131 7.68 -7.86 -10.34
C ILE A 131 7.95 -6.70 -9.38
N PHE A 132 9.07 -6.74 -8.67
CA PHE A 132 9.46 -5.67 -7.75
C PHE A 132 9.70 -4.33 -8.45
N LYS A 133 10.25 -4.36 -9.67
CA LYS A 133 10.42 -3.14 -10.46
C LYS A 133 9.07 -2.57 -10.90
N THR A 134 8.11 -3.41 -11.24
CA THR A 134 6.76 -2.97 -11.57
C THR A 134 6.06 -2.36 -10.35
N ILE A 135 6.19 -2.99 -9.19
CA ILE A 135 5.67 -2.48 -7.92
C ILE A 135 6.24 -1.09 -7.60
N SER A 136 7.54 -0.84 -7.86
CA SER A 136 8.19 0.45 -7.59
C SER A 136 7.72 1.60 -8.52
N LYS A 137 6.98 1.30 -9.60
CA LYS A 137 6.38 2.33 -10.47
C LYS A 137 5.14 2.99 -9.85
N ALA A 138 4.48 2.34 -8.91
CA ALA A 138 3.29 2.89 -8.24
C ALA A 138 3.64 4.14 -7.41
N LYS A 139 2.79 5.16 -7.50
CA LYS A 139 2.98 6.43 -6.79
C LYS A 139 1.91 6.58 -5.71
N PHE A 140 2.33 6.95 -4.52
CA PHE A 140 1.45 7.11 -3.36
C PHE A 140 1.41 8.56 -2.88
N TYR A 141 0.24 9.01 -2.44
CA TYR A 141 -0.01 10.40 -2.07
C TYR A 141 -0.74 10.56 -0.74
N SER A 142 -1.57 9.59 -0.34
CA SER A 142 -2.28 9.61 0.93
C SER A 142 -1.36 9.22 2.09
N LEU A 143 -1.66 9.71 3.31
CA LEU A 143 -0.91 9.29 4.49
C LEU A 143 -0.99 7.76 4.70
N PHE A 144 -2.13 7.14 4.38
CA PHE A 144 -2.32 5.70 4.48
C PHE A 144 -1.33 4.96 3.58
N SER A 145 -1.30 5.30 2.27
CA SER A 145 -0.45 4.61 1.30
C SER A 145 1.04 4.89 1.51
N LEU A 146 1.41 6.10 1.97
CA LEU A 146 2.79 6.41 2.38
C LEU A 146 3.23 5.55 3.57
N LYS A 147 2.39 5.44 4.62
CA LYS A 147 2.66 4.57 5.78
C LYS A 147 2.82 3.12 5.37
N LEU A 148 1.93 2.62 4.51
CA LEU A 148 1.95 1.25 4.02
C LEU A 148 3.26 0.95 3.29
N SER A 149 3.67 1.84 2.38
CA SER A 149 4.93 1.71 1.65
C SER A 149 6.14 1.70 2.58
N LEU A 150 6.21 2.63 3.52
CA LEU A 150 7.31 2.73 4.47
C LEU A 150 7.43 1.51 5.38
N LEU A 151 6.32 1.02 5.92
CA LEU A 151 6.32 -0.18 6.76
C LEU A 151 6.78 -1.42 5.99
N ALA A 152 6.31 -1.59 4.75
CA ALA A 152 6.75 -2.68 3.89
C ALA A 152 8.25 -2.54 3.53
N PHE A 153 8.71 -1.33 3.20
CA PHE A 153 10.11 -1.05 2.91
C PHE A 153 11.02 -1.38 4.09
N PHE A 154 10.68 -0.97 5.31
CA PHE A 154 11.48 -1.30 6.50
C PHE A 154 11.60 -2.80 6.71
N ASN A 155 10.50 -3.54 6.53
CA ASN A 155 10.50 -4.99 6.62
C ASN A 155 11.40 -5.64 5.57
N ILE A 156 11.30 -5.25 4.31
CA ILE A 156 12.14 -5.78 3.21
C ILE A 156 13.60 -5.46 3.46
N TYR A 157 13.90 -4.23 3.89
CA TYR A 157 15.28 -3.80 4.13
C TYR A 157 15.95 -4.63 5.22
N HIS A 158 15.23 -4.96 6.29
CA HIS A 158 15.73 -5.85 7.34
C HIS A 158 15.94 -7.29 6.85
N LEU A 159 15.19 -7.72 5.85
CA LEU A 159 15.30 -9.06 5.28
C LEU A 159 16.36 -9.17 4.15
N LYS A 160 16.96 -8.06 3.73
CA LYS A 160 17.88 -8.02 2.56
C LYS A 160 19.00 -9.05 2.58
N GLY A 161 19.49 -9.42 3.76
CA GLY A 161 20.54 -10.42 3.93
C GLY A 161 20.07 -11.88 3.73
N ASN A 162 18.76 -12.12 3.71
CA ASN A 162 18.18 -13.47 3.61
C ASN A 162 17.86 -13.87 2.17
N PHE A 163 17.89 -12.93 1.23
CA PHE A 163 17.48 -13.15 -0.15
C PHE A 163 18.63 -12.99 -1.12
N ASN A 164 18.64 -13.85 -2.15
CA ASN A 164 19.68 -13.87 -3.16
C ASN A 164 19.74 -12.52 -3.91
N ALA A 165 20.89 -11.89 -3.89
CA ALA A 165 21.11 -10.46 -4.11
C ALA A 165 20.70 -9.92 -5.50
N MET A 166 20.55 -10.77 -6.52
CA MET A 166 20.46 -10.31 -7.90
C MET A 166 19.17 -9.56 -8.23
N TYR A 167 18.02 -9.97 -7.68
CA TYR A 167 16.72 -9.31 -7.92
C TYR A 167 16.39 -8.24 -6.89
N LEU A 168 16.86 -8.41 -5.66
CA LEU A 168 16.61 -7.46 -4.58
C LEU A 168 17.43 -6.17 -4.72
N ASN A 169 18.64 -6.23 -5.26
CA ASN A 169 19.53 -5.07 -5.30
C ASN A 169 18.97 -3.93 -6.18
N ASP A 170 18.44 -4.24 -7.37
CA ASP A 170 17.90 -3.20 -8.26
C ASP A 170 16.58 -2.67 -7.70
N PHE A 171 15.73 -3.55 -7.19
CA PHE A 171 14.49 -3.17 -6.52
C PHE A 171 14.73 -2.33 -5.26
N LEU A 172 15.68 -2.71 -4.40
CA LEU A 172 16.00 -1.95 -3.19
C LEU A 172 16.46 -0.54 -3.51
N LYS A 173 17.21 -0.31 -4.57
CA LYS A 173 17.63 1.04 -4.97
C LYS A 173 16.42 1.92 -5.32
N GLU A 174 15.52 1.43 -6.15
CA GLU A 174 14.32 2.16 -6.53
C GLU A 174 13.42 2.40 -5.31
N MET A 175 13.22 1.39 -4.45
CA MET A 175 12.48 1.54 -3.21
C MET A 175 13.12 2.52 -2.23
N ILE A 176 14.45 2.55 -2.12
CA ILE A 176 15.16 3.51 -1.26
C ILE A 176 14.81 4.93 -1.71
N VAL A 177 15.01 5.24 -2.99
CA VAL A 177 14.74 6.59 -3.54
C VAL A 177 13.29 6.98 -3.28
N GLN A 178 12.34 6.10 -3.60
CA GLN A 178 10.92 6.34 -3.44
C GLN A 178 10.55 6.57 -1.97
N ASN A 179 10.98 5.68 -1.08
CA ASN A 179 10.60 5.76 0.33
C ASN A 179 11.32 6.88 1.09
N VAL A 180 12.52 7.27 0.71
CA VAL A 180 13.16 8.50 1.23
C VAL A 180 12.33 9.74 0.88
N ASN A 181 11.84 9.84 -0.37
CA ASN A 181 10.94 10.92 -0.75
C ASN A 181 9.62 10.87 0.05
N TYR A 182 9.03 9.68 0.26
CA TYR A 182 7.83 9.53 1.08
C TYR A 182 8.03 9.95 2.53
N ILE A 183 9.20 9.69 3.13
CA ILE A 183 9.54 10.18 4.46
C ILE A 183 9.49 11.71 4.52
N LEU A 184 10.01 12.39 3.50
CA LEU A 184 10.00 13.86 3.43
C LEU A 184 8.58 14.43 3.19
N GLU A 185 7.69 13.68 2.57
CA GLU A 185 6.28 14.05 2.35
C GLU A 185 5.38 13.78 3.59
N LEU A 186 5.80 12.94 4.55
CA LEU A 186 5.00 12.58 5.71
C LEU A 186 4.41 13.77 6.47
N PRO A 187 5.17 14.86 6.78
CA PRO A 187 4.60 15.99 7.53
C PRO A 187 3.44 16.65 6.79
N LYS A 188 3.57 16.82 5.47
CA LYS A 188 2.53 17.40 4.62
C LYS A 188 1.29 16.50 4.55
N ALA A 189 1.49 15.19 4.32
CA ALA A 189 0.40 14.21 4.25
C ALA A 189 -0.33 14.10 5.61
N THR A 190 0.42 14.11 6.73
CA THR A 190 -0.17 14.10 8.08
C THR A 190 -1.05 15.32 8.31
N LYS A 191 -0.52 16.51 7.99
CA LYS A 191 -1.29 17.75 8.13
C LYS A 191 -2.54 17.73 7.27
N LYS A 192 -2.43 17.31 6.00
CA LYS A 192 -3.59 17.21 5.09
C LYS A 192 -4.66 16.31 5.67
N ARG A 193 -4.29 15.12 6.17
CA ARG A 193 -5.23 14.22 6.80
C ARG A 193 -5.87 14.79 8.06
N ASP A 194 -5.09 15.45 8.93
CA ASP A 194 -5.61 16.07 10.14
C ASP A 194 -6.60 17.19 9.77
N ASP A 195 -6.31 17.99 8.75
CA ASP A 195 -7.21 19.03 8.25
C ASP A 195 -8.53 18.41 7.73
N LEU A 196 -8.46 17.31 6.97
CA LEU A 196 -9.63 16.58 6.49
C LEU A 196 -10.49 16.00 7.64
N LEU A 197 -9.87 15.42 8.66
CA LEU A 197 -10.59 14.82 9.78
C LEU A 197 -11.17 15.84 10.76
N ASN A 198 -10.62 17.07 10.79
CA ASN A 198 -11.06 18.15 11.68
C ASN A 198 -11.95 19.17 10.97
N SER A 199 -12.04 19.17 9.65
CA SER A 199 -13.02 19.98 8.94
C SER A 199 -14.43 19.44 9.29
N ASP A 200 -15.20 20.23 10.06
CA ASP A 200 -16.63 20.04 10.08
C ASP A 200 -17.10 20.13 8.63
N TYR A 201 -17.69 19.04 8.12
CA TYR A 201 -18.21 18.96 6.75
C TYR A 201 -19.29 20.04 6.58
N ASN A 202 -18.89 21.25 6.29
CA ASN A 202 -19.74 22.23 5.63
C ASN A 202 -19.54 22.00 4.13
N ASP A 203 -20.56 21.45 3.49
CA ASP A 203 -20.65 21.13 2.06
C ASP A 203 -20.47 22.33 1.09
N GLU A 204 -19.87 23.42 1.50
CA GLU A 204 -20.01 24.70 0.79
C GLU A 204 -18.70 25.35 0.32
N GLU A 205 -17.57 24.73 0.22
CA GLU A 205 -16.45 25.37 -0.50
C GLU A 205 -15.44 24.34 -1.01
N TYR A 206 -15.80 23.61 -2.07
CA TYR A 206 -14.81 23.18 -3.04
C TYR A 206 -14.57 24.34 -3.99
N ASP A 207 -13.42 25.00 -3.88
CA ASP A 207 -12.98 25.97 -4.88
C ASP A 207 -12.95 25.27 -6.26
N GLU A 208 -13.82 25.72 -7.15
CA GLU A 208 -13.98 25.21 -8.53
C GLU A 208 -12.72 25.47 -9.42
N GLU A 209 -11.67 26.09 -8.88
CA GLU A 209 -10.51 26.51 -9.67
C GLU A 209 -9.49 25.40 -9.98
N ASP A 210 -9.60 24.18 -9.38
CA ASP A 210 -8.69 23.07 -9.65
C ASP A 210 -9.25 22.01 -10.64
N TYR A 211 -10.31 22.32 -11.40
CA TYR A 211 -11.05 21.37 -12.22
C TYR A 211 -10.55 21.18 -13.66
N ASP A 212 -9.38 21.65 -14.01
CA ASP A 212 -8.91 21.59 -15.41
C ASP A 212 -8.33 20.22 -15.86
N ASP A 213 -8.26 19.22 -14.93
CA ASP A 213 -7.77 17.89 -15.31
C ASP A 213 -8.67 16.78 -14.73
N PHE A 214 -9.42 16.09 -15.58
CA PHE A 214 -10.25 14.94 -15.20
C PHE A 214 -9.45 13.83 -14.48
N GLU A 215 -8.17 13.67 -14.83
CA GLU A 215 -7.23 12.80 -14.13
C GLU A 215 -6.91 13.28 -12.71
N GLY A 216 -6.84 14.58 -12.48
CA GLY A 216 -6.59 15.16 -11.16
C GLY A 216 -7.75 14.95 -10.20
N MET A 217 -8.99 14.97 -10.71
CA MET A 217 -10.22 14.76 -9.93
C MET A 217 -10.32 13.35 -9.36
N GLY A 218 -10.04 12.32 -10.18
CA GLY A 218 -10.05 10.92 -9.71
C GLY A 218 -9.02 10.66 -8.61
N LYS A 219 -7.79 11.18 -8.77
CA LYS A 219 -6.72 11.05 -7.76
C LYS A 219 -7.06 11.78 -6.47
N SER A 220 -7.69 12.95 -6.54
CA SER A 220 -8.12 13.71 -5.36
C SER A 220 -9.18 12.97 -4.54
N LEU A 221 -10.15 12.36 -5.18
CA LEU A 221 -11.20 11.57 -4.51
C LEU A 221 -10.62 10.32 -3.82
N VAL A 222 -9.74 9.59 -4.49
CA VAL A 222 -9.08 8.40 -3.89
C VAL A 222 -8.25 8.79 -2.68
N ILE A 223 -7.46 9.86 -2.75
CA ILE A 223 -6.67 10.34 -1.62
C ILE A 223 -7.58 10.74 -0.45
N HIS A 224 -8.69 11.42 -0.73
CA HIS A 224 -9.66 11.81 0.29
C HIS A 224 -10.26 10.59 0.97
N GLU A 225 -10.69 9.59 0.22
CA GLU A 225 -11.27 8.37 0.76
C GLU A 225 -10.27 7.59 1.63
N GLU A 226 -9.04 7.40 1.17
CA GLU A 226 -8.00 6.73 1.94
C GLU A 226 -7.65 7.45 3.24
N ASP A 227 -7.56 8.79 3.20
CA ASP A 227 -7.20 9.58 4.36
C ASP A 227 -8.36 9.71 5.37
N THR A 228 -9.61 9.53 4.95
CA THR A 228 -10.78 9.49 5.84
C THR A 228 -11.10 8.09 6.35
N THR A 229 -10.75 7.05 5.62
CA THR A 229 -10.96 5.66 6.04
C THR A 229 -9.97 5.28 7.15
N ARG A 230 -10.50 4.76 8.26
CA ARG A 230 -9.65 4.28 9.36
C ARG A 230 -9.12 2.88 9.08
N SER A 231 -7.83 2.68 9.35
CA SER A 231 -7.15 1.40 9.20
C SER A 231 -6.37 1.01 10.44
N ILE A 232 -5.94 -0.26 10.53
CA ILE A 232 -5.13 -0.74 11.66
C ILE A 232 -3.77 -0.04 11.74
N ILE A 233 -3.21 0.38 10.59
CA ILE A 233 -1.92 1.08 10.56
C ILE A 233 -2.00 2.53 11.04
N ASP A 234 -3.20 3.08 11.25
CA ASP A 234 -3.37 4.42 11.83
C ASP A 234 -2.83 4.49 13.26
N ASN A 235 -2.92 3.38 14.00
CA ASN A 235 -2.39 3.29 15.35
C ASN A 235 -0.86 3.25 15.40
N ILE A 236 -0.19 3.12 14.24
CA ILE A 236 1.27 3.10 14.15
C ILE A 236 1.79 4.53 14.04
N ASN A 237 2.61 4.94 14.99
CA ASN A 237 3.34 6.20 14.88
C ASN A 237 4.47 6.03 13.86
N ILE A 238 4.23 6.50 12.64
CA ILE A 238 5.18 6.32 11.52
C ILE A 238 6.47 7.10 11.74
N PHE A 239 6.44 8.27 12.40
CA PHE A 239 7.64 9.05 12.70
C PHE A 239 8.55 8.29 13.68
N ALA A 240 7.96 7.64 14.68
CA ALA A 240 8.72 6.77 15.59
C ALA A 240 9.33 5.58 14.84
N LYS A 241 8.61 4.98 13.90
CA LYS A 241 9.11 3.88 13.07
C LYS A 241 10.24 4.32 12.12
N VAL A 242 10.16 5.50 11.54
CA VAL A 242 11.25 6.10 10.75
C VAL A 242 12.50 6.27 11.62
N ASN A 243 12.35 6.84 12.81
CA ASN A 243 13.48 7.02 13.73
C ASN A 243 14.08 5.68 14.17
N GLU A 244 13.26 4.69 14.52
CA GLU A 244 13.67 3.32 14.86
C GLU A 244 14.47 2.69 13.71
N PHE A 245 13.96 2.78 12.47
CA PHE A 245 14.61 2.24 11.29
C PHE A 245 15.99 2.85 11.09
N PHE A 246 16.11 4.18 11.01
CA PHE A 246 17.39 4.83 10.78
C PHE A 246 18.37 4.64 11.94
N SER A 247 17.90 4.55 13.18
CA SER A 247 18.74 4.25 14.34
C SER A 247 19.28 2.82 14.35
N SER A 248 18.63 1.90 13.63
CA SER A 248 19.07 0.50 13.49
C SER A 248 20.11 0.29 12.39
N LEU A 249 20.29 1.26 11.50
CA LEU A 249 21.20 1.16 10.37
C LEU A 249 22.67 1.34 10.80
N ASN A 250 23.55 0.54 10.22
CA ASN A 250 24.98 0.73 10.35
C ASN A 250 25.51 1.74 9.30
N GLU A 251 26.79 2.11 9.40
CA GLU A 251 27.43 3.07 8.49
C GLU A 251 27.38 2.63 7.02
N GLN A 252 27.50 1.32 6.76
CA GLN A 252 27.42 0.79 5.39
C GLN A 252 26.01 0.90 4.82
N ASP A 253 24.98 0.66 5.63
CA ASP A 253 23.59 0.82 5.23
C ASP A 253 23.27 2.29 4.91
N MET A 254 23.73 3.20 5.75
CA MET A 254 23.58 4.64 5.51
C MET A 254 24.26 5.06 4.21
N LYS A 255 25.48 4.55 3.94
CA LYS A 255 26.19 4.83 2.70
C LYS A 255 25.43 4.36 1.47
N ILE A 256 24.79 3.18 1.53
CA ILE A 256 23.94 2.67 0.43
C ILE A 256 22.78 3.65 0.15
N ILE A 257 22.12 4.14 1.19
CA ILE A 257 21.02 5.11 1.05
C ILE A 257 21.53 6.42 0.44
N GLU A 258 22.68 6.91 0.90
CA GLU A 258 23.32 8.13 0.38
C GLU A 258 23.73 8.00 -1.10
N GLU A 259 24.21 6.81 -1.51
CA GLU A 259 24.59 6.53 -2.90
C GLU A 259 23.38 6.41 -3.84
N CYS A 260 22.20 6.06 -3.31
CA CYS A 260 20.98 5.92 -4.11
C CYS A 260 20.25 7.25 -4.34
N CYS A 261 20.40 8.22 -3.46
CA CYS A 261 19.61 9.46 -3.47
C CYS A 261 20.46 10.68 -3.83
N ASP A 262 19.80 11.71 -4.39
CA ASP A 262 20.45 12.97 -4.67
C ASP A 262 20.92 13.68 -3.38
N ALA A 263 22.03 14.41 -3.46
CA ALA A 263 22.63 15.10 -2.31
C ALA A 263 21.68 16.06 -1.60
N GLY A 264 20.79 16.72 -2.34
CA GLY A 264 19.75 17.60 -1.79
C GLY A 264 18.72 16.84 -0.96
N VAL A 265 18.28 15.68 -1.47
CA VAL A 265 17.34 14.79 -0.78
C VAL A 265 17.96 14.25 0.52
N ILE A 266 19.24 13.84 0.48
CA ILE A 266 19.96 13.37 1.67
C ILE A 266 20.13 14.48 2.72
N THR A 267 20.40 15.72 2.28
CA THR A 267 20.50 16.86 3.21
C THR A 267 19.17 17.10 3.93
N ASN A 268 18.05 17.07 3.18
CA ASN A 268 16.72 17.21 3.75
C ASN A 268 16.37 16.06 4.69
N LEU A 269 16.72 14.81 4.32
CA LEU A 269 16.52 13.65 5.17
C LEU A 269 17.27 13.77 6.50
N LYS A 270 18.55 14.15 6.48
CA LYS A 270 19.35 14.37 7.70
C LYS A 270 18.76 15.46 8.59
N GLY A 271 18.30 16.56 7.98
CA GLY A 271 17.57 17.62 8.68
C GLY A 271 16.30 17.10 9.34
N PHE A 272 15.51 16.33 8.61
CA PHE A 272 14.29 15.73 9.13
C PHE A 272 14.55 14.76 10.29
N LEU A 273 15.53 13.87 10.16
CA LEU A 273 15.90 12.92 11.21
C LEU A 273 16.42 13.62 12.47
N SER A 274 17.16 14.73 12.34
CA SER A 274 17.62 15.51 13.49
C SER A 274 16.46 16.10 14.31
N VAL A 275 15.36 16.47 13.64
CA VAL A 275 14.15 16.96 14.32
C VAL A 275 13.41 15.83 15.04
N LEU A 276 13.44 14.60 14.52
CA LEU A 276 12.80 13.46 15.18
C LEU A 276 13.55 12.97 16.43
N GLN A 277 14.84 13.29 16.56
CA GLN A 277 15.70 12.85 17.67
C GLN A 277 15.79 13.87 18.80
N GLY A 278 15.39 15.12 18.60
CA GLY A 278 15.36 16.21 19.57
C GLY A 278 14.08 16.28 20.33
#